data_4b5353c96cbd7454c781655ffa9e0204
#
_entry.id   4b5353c96cbd7454c781655ffa9e0204
#
_cell.length_a   1.000
_cell.length_b   1.000
_cell.length_c   1.000
_cell.angle_alpha   90.00
_cell.angle_beta   90.00
_cell.angle_gamma   90.00
#
_symmetry.space_group_name_H-M   'P 1'
#
loop_
_entity.id
_entity.type
_entity.pdbx_description
1 polymer ?
#
loop_
_entity_poly.entity_id
_entity_poly.type
_entity_poly.pdbx_seq_one_letter_code
_entity_poly.pdbx_strand_id
1 'polypeptide(L)'
;MAHPLTEVSTDAVPARDRLHLWGDAVWRLIGGLESDAFGDDAFAGHITSGQAGYVNLCQLDVSRHRVVRTPSLIRGSDRAYIKVVAQLEGRACFEQNGRQVWLSPGEWSVYDTTRAYAVSNPEAVRQMVLMIPKEQLPERKLKLDDLMVQRFSGTSGVSRLAWDTMRAAFAELPTMSDAAADGVADVITHLVQLSLLERNGQQSLLSQREALRD
;
A
#
# COMPACT_ATOMS: atom_id res chain seq x y z
N MET A 1 7.49 -22.50 11.23
CA MET A 1 6.08 -22.96 10.97
C MET A 1 5.62 -22.30 9.67
N ALA A 2 4.63 -22.87 8.95
CA ALA A 2 4.09 -22.21 7.76
C ALA A 2 3.35 -20.92 8.17
N HIS A 3 3.46 -19.86 7.39
CA HIS A 3 2.72 -18.60 7.60
C HIS A 3 1.33 -18.72 6.97
N PRO A 4 0.25 -19.00 7.75
CA PRO A 4 -1.07 -19.14 7.20
C PRO A 4 -1.55 -17.80 6.62
N LEU A 5 -2.12 -17.83 5.43
CA LEU A 5 -2.82 -16.70 4.87
C LEU A 5 -4.24 -16.64 5.46
N THR A 6 -4.69 -15.44 5.76
CA THR A 6 -6.07 -15.14 6.14
C THR A 6 -6.81 -14.65 4.92
N GLU A 7 -7.94 -15.28 4.60
CA GLU A 7 -8.77 -14.90 3.46
C GLU A 7 -10.14 -14.41 3.94
N VAL A 8 -10.65 -13.38 3.29
CA VAL A 8 -12.02 -12.87 3.46
C VAL A 8 -12.59 -12.61 2.08
N SER A 9 -13.77 -13.19 1.79
CA SER A 9 -14.53 -12.94 0.56
C SER A 9 -15.92 -12.42 0.91
N THR A 10 -16.36 -11.38 0.22
CA THR A 10 -17.73 -10.86 0.33
C THR A 10 -18.77 -11.79 -0.29
N ASP A 11 -18.35 -12.80 -1.07
CA ASP A 11 -19.26 -13.81 -1.64
C ASP A 11 -19.88 -14.71 -0.55
N ALA A 12 -19.29 -14.71 0.64
CA ALA A 12 -19.81 -15.46 1.79
C ALA A 12 -21.13 -14.89 2.35
N VAL A 13 -21.54 -13.67 1.93
CA VAL A 13 -22.73 -12.99 2.46
C VAL A 13 -23.63 -12.46 1.34
N PRO A 14 -24.93 -12.21 1.62
CA PRO A 14 -25.84 -11.54 0.69
C PRO A 14 -25.32 -10.16 0.25
N ALA A 15 -25.69 -9.71 -0.96
CA ALA A 15 -25.22 -8.47 -1.56
C ALA A 15 -25.34 -7.25 -0.63
N ARG A 16 -26.46 -7.11 0.08
CA ARG A 16 -26.73 -6.00 1.03
C ARG A 16 -25.71 -5.90 2.18
N ASP A 17 -25.05 -7.02 2.54
CA ASP A 17 -24.14 -7.10 3.68
C ASP A 17 -22.67 -7.04 3.26
N ARG A 18 -22.38 -7.08 1.95
CA ARG A 18 -21.02 -7.20 1.38
C ARG A 18 -20.12 -6.00 1.72
N LEU A 19 -20.65 -4.78 1.59
CA LEU A 19 -19.87 -3.58 1.87
C LEU A 19 -19.54 -3.47 3.36
N HIS A 20 -20.44 -3.91 4.25
CA HIS A 20 -20.19 -3.96 5.68
C HIS A 20 -19.09 -4.97 6.02
N LEU A 21 -19.22 -6.22 5.50
CA LEU A 21 -18.18 -7.25 5.69
C LEU A 21 -16.81 -6.79 5.15
N TRP A 22 -16.79 -6.11 4.01
CA TRP A 22 -15.59 -5.53 3.43
C TRP A 22 -14.97 -4.48 4.35
N GLY A 23 -15.77 -3.55 4.86
CA GLY A 23 -15.32 -2.52 5.79
C GLY A 23 -14.68 -3.11 7.04
N ASP A 24 -15.29 -4.13 7.64
CA ASP A 24 -14.77 -4.85 8.80
C ASP A 24 -13.45 -5.58 8.49
N ALA A 25 -13.35 -6.22 7.32
CA ALA A 25 -12.13 -6.90 6.88
C ALA A 25 -10.98 -5.91 6.67
N VAL A 26 -11.25 -4.81 5.96
CA VAL A 26 -10.28 -3.72 5.74
C VAL A 26 -9.84 -3.12 7.07
N TRP A 27 -10.78 -2.84 7.99
CA TRP A 27 -10.47 -2.31 9.32
C TRP A 27 -9.48 -3.20 10.07
N ARG A 28 -9.74 -4.50 10.07
CA ARG A 28 -8.95 -5.49 10.81
C ARG A 28 -7.58 -5.76 10.18
N LEU A 29 -7.53 -5.88 8.84
CA LEU A 29 -6.35 -6.36 8.11
C LEU A 29 -5.45 -5.23 7.59
N ILE A 30 -6.02 -4.06 7.30
CA ILE A 30 -5.32 -2.93 6.69
C ILE A 30 -5.32 -1.71 7.60
N GLY A 31 -6.32 -1.59 8.50
CA GLY A 31 -6.49 -0.50 9.44
C GLY A 31 -7.70 0.37 9.16
N GLY A 32 -8.05 1.23 10.11
CA GLY A 32 -9.27 2.01 10.09
C GLY A 32 -9.42 2.90 8.86
N LEU A 33 -10.37 2.56 8.00
CA LEU A 33 -10.73 3.26 6.78
C LEU A 33 -12.26 3.29 6.65
N GLU A 34 -12.79 4.37 6.14
CA GLU A 34 -14.17 4.45 5.66
C GLU A 34 -14.19 3.96 4.21
N SER A 35 -15.13 3.07 3.88
CA SER A 35 -15.30 2.50 2.54
C SER A 35 -16.63 2.94 1.93
N ASP A 36 -16.61 3.34 0.66
CA ASP A 36 -17.78 3.72 -0.14
C ASP A 36 -17.74 2.99 -1.50
N ALA A 37 -18.78 2.25 -1.82
CA ALA A 37 -18.96 1.55 -3.09
C ALA A 37 -19.82 2.35 -4.09
N PHE A 38 -20.10 3.63 -3.83
CA PHE A 38 -20.91 4.51 -4.68
C PHE A 38 -22.32 3.98 -4.98
N GLY A 39 -22.92 3.28 -3.99
CA GLY A 39 -24.25 2.70 -4.14
C GLY A 39 -24.30 1.49 -5.08
N ASP A 40 -23.19 0.82 -5.34
CA ASP A 40 -23.11 -0.38 -6.18
C ASP A 40 -23.62 -1.61 -5.41
N ASP A 41 -24.81 -2.08 -5.74
CA ASP A 41 -25.41 -3.30 -5.16
C ASP A 41 -24.66 -4.57 -5.58
N ALA A 42 -23.85 -4.52 -6.63
CA ALA A 42 -23.05 -5.64 -7.13
C ALA A 42 -21.63 -5.67 -6.54
N PHE A 43 -21.37 -4.87 -5.48
CA PHE A 43 -20.05 -4.83 -4.83
C PHE A 43 -19.55 -6.23 -4.47
N ALA A 44 -18.30 -6.50 -4.83
CA ALA A 44 -17.59 -7.72 -4.49
C ALA A 44 -16.15 -7.38 -4.09
N GLY A 45 -15.63 -8.08 -3.08
CA GLY A 45 -14.26 -7.90 -2.63
C GLY A 45 -13.69 -9.19 -2.04
N HIS A 46 -12.43 -9.46 -2.37
CA HIS A 46 -11.62 -10.53 -1.81
C HIS A 46 -10.32 -9.95 -1.29
N ILE A 47 -9.94 -10.33 -0.09
CA ILE A 47 -8.68 -9.94 0.54
C ILE A 47 -7.97 -11.17 1.08
N THR A 48 -6.71 -11.34 0.70
CA THR A 48 -5.80 -12.33 1.27
C THR A 48 -4.69 -11.60 2.00
N SER A 49 -4.44 -11.95 3.25
CA SER A 49 -3.45 -11.29 4.11
C SER A 49 -2.52 -12.29 4.75
N GLY A 50 -1.25 -11.95 4.84
CA GLY A 50 -0.22 -12.69 5.56
C GLY A 50 0.80 -11.73 6.18
N GLN A 51 1.64 -12.26 7.06
CA GLN A 51 2.65 -11.48 7.76
C GLN A 51 4.03 -12.09 7.54
N ALA A 52 4.95 -11.28 7.02
CA ALA A 52 6.37 -11.58 6.94
C ALA A 52 7.10 -10.70 7.96
N GLY A 53 7.61 -11.31 9.03
CA GLY A 53 8.21 -10.56 10.12
C GLY A 53 7.31 -9.44 10.63
N TYR A 54 7.81 -8.20 10.56
CA TYR A 54 7.05 -7.00 10.94
C TYR A 54 6.21 -6.40 9.81
N VAL A 55 6.33 -6.90 8.57
CA VAL A 55 5.58 -6.40 7.40
C VAL A 55 4.30 -7.20 7.23
N ASN A 56 3.17 -6.52 7.17
CA ASN A 56 1.91 -7.12 6.77
C ASN A 56 1.73 -6.96 5.26
N LEU A 57 1.39 -8.05 4.58
CA LEU A 57 1.16 -8.10 3.14
C LEU A 57 -0.28 -8.51 2.88
N CYS A 58 -1.00 -7.71 2.08
CA CYS A 58 -2.36 -8.00 1.66
C CYS A 58 -2.45 -7.95 0.14
N GLN A 59 -3.19 -8.86 -0.45
CA GLN A 59 -3.66 -8.74 -1.83
C GLN A 59 -5.16 -8.52 -1.81
N LEU A 60 -5.60 -7.52 -2.58
CA LEU A 60 -6.99 -7.12 -2.73
C LEU A 60 -7.43 -7.38 -4.17
N ASP A 61 -8.61 -7.96 -4.32
CA ASP A 61 -9.32 -8.07 -5.59
C ASP A 61 -10.74 -7.54 -5.32
N VAL A 62 -11.07 -6.36 -5.85
CA VAL A 62 -12.24 -5.63 -5.38
C VAL A 62 -12.86 -4.77 -6.47
N SER A 63 -14.19 -4.71 -6.47
CA SER A 63 -15.00 -3.83 -7.32
C SER A 63 -14.68 -2.35 -7.11
N ARG A 64 -15.21 -1.52 -7.97
CA ARG A 64 -15.16 -0.07 -7.84
C ARG A 64 -15.53 0.39 -6.43
N HIS A 65 -14.63 1.15 -5.79
CA HIS A 65 -14.88 1.72 -4.45
C HIS A 65 -13.90 2.86 -4.15
N ARG A 66 -14.17 3.57 -3.08
CA ARG A 66 -13.27 4.56 -2.49
C ARG A 66 -13.04 4.23 -1.03
N VAL A 67 -11.82 4.44 -0.55
CA VAL A 67 -11.50 4.40 0.87
C VAL A 67 -10.90 5.72 1.32
N VAL A 68 -11.24 6.13 2.54
CA VAL A 68 -10.76 7.38 3.14
C VAL A 68 -10.28 7.13 4.55
N ARG A 69 -9.09 7.65 4.86
CA ARG A 69 -8.59 7.76 6.23
C ARG A 69 -8.75 9.18 6.72
N THR A 70 -9.72 9.38 7.58
CA THR A 70 -10.06 10.69 8.13
C THR A 70 -9.17 11.05 9.33
N PRO A 71 -9.05 12.34 9.70
CA PRO A 71 -8.37 12.76 10.92
C PRO A 71 -8.95 12.13 12.20
N SER A 72 -10.24 11.79 12.20
CA SER A 72 -10.90 11.09 13.30
C SER A 72 -10.34 9.69 13.48
N LEU A 73 -10.21 8.93 12.39
CA LEU A 73 -9.66 7.58 12.38
C LEU A 73 -8.18 7.54 12.77
N ILE A 74 -7.43 8.59 12.43
CA ILE A 74 -6.01 8.71 12.80
C ILE A 74 -5.86 8.83 14.32
N ARG A 75 -6.68 9.67 14.97
CA ARG A 75 -6.61 9.87 16.44
C ARG A 75 -6.91 8.60 17.24
N GLY A 76 -7.66 7.67 16.70
CA GLY A 76 -7.98 6.38 17.31
C GLY A 76 -6.98 5.26 17.01
N SER A 77 -5.82 5.56 16.38
CA SER A 77 -4.85 4.56 15.95
C SER A 77 -3.52 4.71 16.70
N ASP A 78 -3.10 3.63 17.36
CA ASP A 78 -1.85 3.60 18.14
C ASP A 78 -0.60 3.26 17.29
N ARG A 79 -0.78 2.87 16.02
CA ARG A 79 0.32 2.42 15.17
C ARG A 79 0.46 3.30 13.92
N ALA A 80 1.71 3.66 13.63
CA ALA A 80 2.10 4.41 12.44
C ALA A 80 2.73 3.47 11.40
N TYR A 81 2.22 3.52 10.18
CA TYR A 81 2.75 2.74 9.06
C TYR A 81 3.03 3.64 7.86
N ILE A 82 4.03 3.24 7.09
CA ILE A 82 4.10 3.61 5.67
C ILE A 82 3.45 2.46 4.90
N LYS A 83 2.38 2.78 4.18
CA LYS A 83 1.75 1.82 3.27
C LYS A 83 2.38 1.93 1.90
N VAL A 84 2.72 0.78 1.34
CA VAL A 84 3.12 0.63 -0.05
C VAL A 84 1.94 0.00 -0.78
N VAL A 85 1.47 0.63 -1.84
CA VAL A 85 0.41 0.07 -2.69
C VAL A 85 0.95 -0.15 -4.08
N ALA A 86 0.85 -1.39 -4.53
CA ALA A 86 1.28 -1.85 -5.84
C ALA A 86 0.04 -2.20 -6.68
N GLN A 87 -0.07 -1.59 -7.87
CA GLN A 87 -1.21 -1.81 -8.76
C GLN A 87 -0.95 -3.01 -9.66
N LEU A 88 -1.72 -4.09 -9.50
CA LEU A 88 -1.60 -5.32 -10.30
C LEU A 88 -2.52 -5.27 -11.53
N GLU A 89 -3.79 -4.88 -11.33
CA GLU A 89 -4.79 -4.74 -12.38
C GLU A 89 -5.69 -3.53 -12.12
N GLY A 90 -6.24 -2.93 -13.18
CA GLY A 90 -7.05 -1.72 -13.11
C GLY A 90 -6.23 -0.48 -12.78
N ARG A 91 -6.90 0.64 -12.54
CA ARG A 91 -6.26 1.93 -12.23
C ARG A 91 -6.80 2.49 -10.92
N ALA A 92 -5.95 3.18 -10.18
CA ALA A 92 -6.32 3.79 -8.90
C ALA A 92 -5.70 5.19 -8.77
N CYS A 93 -6.41 6.05 -8.05
CA CYS A 93 -5.96 7.39 -7.70
C CYS A 93 -5.70 7.46 -6.20
N PHE A 94 -4.52 7.96 -5.84
CA PHE A 94 -4.07 8.15 -4.46
C PHE A 94 -3.92 9.64 -4.17
N GLU A 95 -4.43 10.07 -3.02
CA GLU A 95 -4.43 11.47 -2.59
C GLU A 95 -3.92 11.58 -1.16
N GLN A 96 -2.90 12.41 -0.93
CA GLN A 96 -2.43 12.78 0.41
C GLN A 96 -1.68 14.11 0.36
N ASN A 97 -1.82 14.94 1.38
CA ASN A 97 -1.11 16.22 1.53
C ASN A 97 -1.23 17.15 0.30
N GLY A 98 -2.41 17.20 -0.32
CA GLY A 98 -2.66 18.01 -1.53
C GLY A 98 -2.01 17.48 -2.80
N ARG A 99 -1.37 16.31 -2.75
CA ARG A 99 -0.81 15.63 -3.92
C ARG A 99 -1.73 14.50 -4.36
N GLN A 100 -1.72 14.24 -5.66
CA GLN A 100 -2.48 13.18 -6.29
C GLN A 100 -1.61 12.41 -7.28
N VAL A 101 -1.76 11.09 -7.31
CA VAL A 101 -1.10 10.23 -8.29
C VAL A 101 -2.05 9.16 -8.80
N TRP A 102 -2.04 8.94 -10.10
CA TRP A 102 -2.68 7.80 -10.74
C TRP A 102 -1.67 6.68 -10.93
N LEU A 103 -2.05 5.47 -10.52
CA LEU A 103 -1.29 4.25 -10.74
C LEU A 103 -1.98 3.37 -11.77
N SER A 104 -1.17 2.85 -12.69
CA SER A 104 -1.51 1.81 -13.65
C SER A 104 -0.85 0.49 -13.26
N PRO A 105 -1.25 -0.65 -13.86
CA PRO A 105 -0.60 -1.94 -13.60
C PRO A 105 0.93 -1.88 -13.77
N GLY A 106 1.65 -2.43 -12.80
CA GLY A 106 3.11 -2.38 -12.75
C GLY A 106 3.69 -1.15 -12.07
N GLU A 107 2.86 -0.26 -11.53
CA GLU A 107 3.28 0.92 -10.78
C GLU A 107 2.92 0.79 -9.30
N TRP A 108 3.64 1.50 -8.45
CA TRP A 108 3.39 1.53 -7.02
C TRP A 108 3.64 2.91 -6.41
N SER A 109 3.10 3.13 -5.22
CA SER A 109 3.26 4.37 -4.47
C SER A 109 3.31 4.09 -2.97
N VAL A 110 3.65 5.12 -2.21
CA VAL A 110 3.69 5.08 -0.75
C VAL A 110 2.87 6.21 -0.15
N TYR A 111 2.25 5.97 1.01
CA TYR A 111 1.59 7.00 1.79
C TYR A 111 1.68 6.73 3.29
N ASP A 112 1.61 7.81 4.08
CA ASP A 112 1.77 7.79 5.53
C ASP A 112 0.41 7.68 6.22
N THR A 113 0.20 6.66 7.05
CA THR A 113 -1.05 6.44 7.77
C THR A 113 -1.30 7.42 8.92
N THR A 114 -0.29 8.20 9.30
CA THR A 114 -0.42 9.26 10.32
C THR A 114 -1.02 10.56 9.75
N ARG A 115 -1.29 10.60 8.46
CA ARG A 115 -1.92 11.70 7.73
C ARG A 115 -3.21 11.22 7.06
N ALA A 116 -4.14 12.14 6.84
CA ALA A 116 -5.34 11.84 6.06
C ALA A 116 -4.99 11.51 4.61
N TYR A 117 -5.69 10.54 4.03
CA TYR A 117 -5.52 10.15 2.64
C TYR A 117 -6.81 9.55 2.08
N ALA A 118 -6.89 9.52 0.76
CA ALA A 118 -7.94 8.82 0.04
C ALA A 118 -7.35 7.95 -1.07
N VAL A 119 -8.02 6.82 -1.33
CA VAL A 119 -7.75 5.95 -2.48
C VAL A 119 -9.05 5.75 -3.23
N SER A 120 -9.07 6.11 -4.49
CA SER A 120 -10.23 5.98 -5.38
C SER A 120 -9.93 4.96 -6.46
N ASN A 121 -10.74 3.90 -6.50
CA ASN A 121 -10.71 2.85 -7.50
C ASN A 121 -11.96 3.00 -8.39
N PRO A 122 -11.87 3.67 -9.56
CA PRO A 122 -13.03 3.96 -10.41
C PRO A 122 -13.57 2.73 -11.16
N GLU A 123 -12.83 1.65 -11.12
CA GLU A 123 -13.13 0.35 -11.71
C GLU A 123 -12.71 -0.78 -10.77
N ALA A 124 -12.95 -2.02 -11.15
CA ALA A 124 -12.42 -3.18 -10.42
C ALA A 124 -10.89 -3.16 -10.48
N VAL A 125 -10.25 -3.45 -9.34
CA VAL A 125 -8.80 -3.42 -9.21
C VAL A 125 -8.30 -4.68 -8.51
N ARG A 126 -7.07 -5.06 -8.87
CA ARG A 126 -6.24 -5.94 -8.05
C ARG A 126 -5.03 -5.17 -7.56
N GLN A 127 -4.85 -5.13 -6.25
CA GLN A 127 -3.78 -4.37 -5.59
C GLN A 127 -3.06 -5.24 -4.57
N MET A 128 -1.78 -4.97 -4.37
CA MET A 128 -1.04 -5.44 -3.22
C MET A 128 -0.79 -4.26 -2.28
N VAL A 129 -1.09 -4.45 -1.00
CA VAL A 129 -0.87 -3.46 0.05
C VAL A 129 0.09 -4.02 1.07
N LEU A 130 1.20 -3.33 1.29
CA LEU A 130 2.14 -3.65 2.35
C LEU A 130 2.07 -2.58 3.43
N MET A 131 2.16 -3.00 4.68
CA MET A 131 2.23 -2.10 5.82
C MET A 131 3.57 -2.29 6.52
N ILE A 132 4.45 -1.31 6.37
CA ILE A 132 5.77 -1.25 7.00
C ILE A 132 5.66 -0.32 8.21
N PRO A 133 5.97 -0.75 9.46
CA PRO A 133 6.00 0.14 10.60
C PRO A 133 6.90 1.35 10.32
N LYS A 134 6.41 2.55 10.61
CA LYS A 134 7.09 3.79 10.21
C LYS A 134 8.49 3.91 10.83
N GLU A 135 8.70 3.37 12.02
CA GLU A 135 9.99 3.32 12.71
C GLU A 135 11.06 2.51 11.97
N GLN A 136 10.67 1.61 11.04
CA GLN A 136 11.61 0.86 10.21
C GLN A 136 12.20 1.68 9.05
N LEU A 137 11.63 2.87 8.79
CA LEU A 137 12.12 3.78 7.75
C LEU A 137 12.77 5.00 8.42
N PRO A 138 14.11 5.20 8.30
CA PRO A 138 14.83 6.26 9.00
C PRO A 138 14.47 7.65 8.45
N GLU A 139 13.67 8.40 9.18
CA GLU A 139 13.23 9.77 8.84
C GLU A 139 14.39 10.76 8.67
N ARG A 140 15.52 10.54 9.37
CA ARG A 140 16.68 11.43 9.32
C ARG A 140 17.32 11.57 7.94
N LYS A 141 17.12 10.59 7.06
CA LYS A 141 17.70 10.55 5.70
C LYS A 141 16.66 10.82 4.61
N LEU A 142 15.37 10.78 4.95
CA LEU A 142 14.26 10.87 4.02
C LEU A 142 13.34 12.00 4.46
N LYS A 143 13.11 12.96 3.60
CA LYS A 143 11.98 13.89 3.75
C LYS A 143 10.71 13.15 3.32
N LEU A 144 10.21 12.26 4.20
CA LEU A 144 9.09 11.36 3.89
C LEU A 144 7.87 12.11 3.35
N ASP A 145 7.54 13.27 3.91
CA ASP A 145 6.40 14.08 3.44
C ASP A 145 6.51 14.46 1.95
N ASP A 146 7.73 14.68 1.44
CA ASP A 146 7.97 15.02 0.04
C ASP A 146 7.91 13.80 -0.90
N LEU A 147 8.09 12.61 -0.35
CA LEU A 147 8.14 11.35 -1.08
C LEU A 147 6.80 10.60 -1.11
N MET A 148 5.83 11.05 -0.29
CA MET A 148 4.49 10.45 -0.30
C MET A 148 3.76 10.77 -1.60
N VAL A 149 2.94 9.81 -2.05
CA VAL A 149 2.11 9.93 -3.25
C VAL A 149 2.95 10.21 -4.51
N GLN A 150 4.14 9.61 -4.56
CA GLN A 150 4.98 9.59 -5.76
C GLN A 150 4.78 8.27 -6.51
N ARG A 151 4.90 8.31 -7.84
CA ARG A 151 4.81 7.12 -8.67
C ARG A 151 6.18 6.47 -8.83
N PHE A 152 6.24 5.19 -8.52
CA PHE A 152 7.39 4.32 -8.74
C PHE A 152 7.06 3.30 -9.82
N SER A 153 7.99 3.12 -10.77
CA SER A 153 7.81 2.16 -11.86
C SER A 153 8.33 0.79 -11.46
N GLY A 154 7.54 -0.24 -11.69
CA GLY A 154 7.96 -1.64 -11.57
C GLY A 154 8.70 -2.19 -12.81
N THR A 155 9.17 -1.33 -13.73
CA THR A 155 9.78 -1.79 -14.99
C THR A 155 11.29 -1.68 -15.03
N SER A 156 11.90 -0.87 -14.17
CA SER A 156 13.36 -0.65 -14.15
C SER A 156 13.87 -0.19 -12.79
N GLY A 157 15.18 -0.30 -12.60
CA GLY A 157 15.89 0.21 -11.42
C GLY A 157 15.54 -0.52 -10.13
N VAL A 158 15.87 0.11 -9.01
CA VAL A 158 15.61 -0.44 -7.67
C VAL A 158 14.10 -0.56 -7.39
N SER A 159 13.28 0.31 -7.95
CA SER A 159 11.82 0.24 -7.79
C SER A 159 11.20 -0.98 -8.46
N ARG A 160 11.81 -1.52 -9.54
CA ARG A 160 11.45 -2.83 -10.10
C ARG A 160 11.85 -3.95 -9.16
N LEU A 161 13.06 -3.92 -8.59
CA LEU A 161 13.46 -4.95 -7.63
C LEU A 161 12.53 -4.99 -6.42
N ALA A 162 12.11 -3.81 -5.91
CA ALA A 162 11.10 -3.74 -4.87
C ALA A 162 9.77 -4.38 -5.30
N TRP A 163 9.27 -4.04 -6.48
CA TRP A 163 8.05 -4.59 -7.06
C TRP A 163 8.09 -6.12 -7.19
N ASP A 164 9.15 -6.64 -7.82
CA ASP A 164 9.29 -8.08 -8.05
C ASP A 164 9.44 -8.85 -6.72
N THR A 165 10.19 -8.29 -5.76
CA THR A 165 10.38 -8.88 -4.43
C THR A 165 9.08 -8.90 -3.64
N MET A 166 8.30 -7.81 -3.62
CA MET A 166 7.00 -7.77 -2.93
C MET A 166 6.05 -8.84 -3.46
N ARG A 167 5.96 -9.00 -4.78
CA ARG A 167 5.10 -10.02 -5.40
C ARG A 167 5.56 -11.43 -5.10
N ALA A 168 6.85 -11.70 -5.25
CA ALA A 168 7.42 -13.01 -4.96
C ALA A 168 7.27 -13.36 -3.48
N ALA A 169 7.53 -12.42 -2.58
CA ALA A 169 7.37 -12.62 -1.15
C ALA A 169 5.95 -13.01 -0.76
N PHE A 170 4.93 -12.35 -1.32
CA PHE A 170 3.54 -12.69 -1.04
C PHE A 170 3.19 -14.10 -1.54
N ALA A 171 3.63 -14.47 -2.74
CA ALA A 171 3.35 -15.79 -3.32
C ALA A 171 4.01 -16.93 -2.54
N GLU A 172 5.24 -16.71 -2.05
CA GLU A 172 6.02 -17.75 -1.37
C GLU A 172 5.83 -17.76 0.16
N LEU A 173 5.16 -16.77 0.73
CA LEU A 173 4.98 -16.61 2.18
C LEU A 173 4.48 -17.87 2.89
N PRO A 174 3.51 -18.64 2.36
CA PRO A 174 3.03 -19.86 3.00
C PRO A 174 4.09 -20.96 3.17
N THR A 175 5.16 -20.91 2.39
CA THR A 175 6.24 -21.92 2.39
C THR A 175 7.46 -21.47 3.18
N MET A 176 7.52 -20.22 3.62
CA MET A 176 8.67 -19.66 4.35
C MET A 176 8.72 -20.14 5.81
N SER A 177 9.93 -20.30 6.33
CA SER A 177 10.15 -20.35 7.79
C SER A 177 10.06 -18.95 8.41
N ASP A 178 9.85 -18.88 9.73
CA ASP A 178 9.76 -17.60 10.45
C ASP A 178 11.03 -16.74 10.20
N ALA A 179 12.22 -17.34 10.29
CA ALA A 179 13.48 -16.63 10.03
C ALA A 179 13.63 -16.15 8.58
N ALA A 180 13.12 -16.92 7.61
CA ALA A 180 13.11 -16.49 6.20
C ALA A 180 12.13 -15.34 5.97
N ALA A 181 10.95 -15.39 6.58
CA ALA A 181 9.95 -14.33 6.51
C ALA A 181 10.46 -13.02 7.14
N ASP A 182 11.16 -13.09 8.27
CA ASP A 182 11.82 -11.94 8.90
C ASP A 182 12.86 -11.32 7.94
N GLY A 183 13.74 -12.14 7.36
CA GLY A 183 14.74 -11.66 6.40
C GLY A 183 14.13 -11.05 5.14
N VAL A 184 13.01 -11.60 4.65
CA VAL A 184 12.27 -11.06 3.50
C VAL A 184 11.64 -9.71 3.84
N ALA A 185 11.11 -9.52 5.05
CA ALA A 185 10.61 -8.23 5.51
C ALA A 185 11.71 -7.15 5.47
N ASP A 186 12.92 -7.48 5.95
CA ASP A 186 14.07 -6.58 5.90
C ASP A 186 14.46 -6.23 4.46
N VAL A 187 14.50 -7.21 3.57
CA VAL A 187 14.80 -6.99 2.14
C VAL A 187 13.78 -6.08 1.48
N ILE A 188 12.48 -6.32 1.68
CA ILE A 188 11.40 -5.47 1.13
C ILE A 188 11.56 -4.05 1.63
N THR A 189 11.70 -3.87 2.95
CA THR A 189 11.83 -2.55 3.58
C THR A 189 13.04 -1.81 3.04
N HIS A 190 14.17 -2.49 2.87
CA HIS A 190 15.38 -1.91 2.33
C HIS A 190 15.23 -1.48 0.87
N LEU A 191 14.60 -2.30 0.01
CA LEU A 191 14.35 -1.96 -1.39
C LEU A 191 13.37 -0.78 -1.52
N VAL A 192 12.33 -0.72 -0.69
CA VAL A 192 11.44 0.44 -0.62
C VAL A 192 12.23 1.68 -0.20
N GLN A 193 13.05 1.60 0.84
CA GLN A 193 13.91 2.69 1.30
C GLN A 193 14.87 3.19 0.21
N LEU A 194 15.54 2.29 -0.51
CA LEU A 194 16.43 2.64 -1.61
C LEU A 194 15.69 3.36 -2.75
N SER A 195 14.48 2.91 -3.07
CA SER A 195 13.62 3.56 -4.09
C SER A 195 13.26 4.99 -3.68
N LEU A 196 12.94 5.20 -2.39
CA LEU A 196 12.65 6.52 -1.84
C LEU A 196 13.88 7.42 -1.84
N LEU A 197 15.07 6.90 -1.49
CA LEU A 197 16.34 7.64 -1.50
C LEU A 197 16.73 8.06 -2.91
N GLU A 198 16.62 7.17 -3.89
CA GLU A 198 16.89 7.48 -5.30
C GLU A 198 15.97 8.61 -5.79
N ARG A 199 14.69 8.55 -5.44
CA ARG A 199 13.70 9.58 -5.80
C ARG A 199 14.02 10.92 -5.14
N ASN A 200 14.38 10.91 -3.85
CA ASN A 200 14.78 12.11 -3.13
C ASN A 200 16.02 12.77 -3.74
N GLY A 201 17.01 11.98 -4.14
CA GLY A 201 18.20 12.46 -4.85
C GLY A 201 17.88 13.12 -6.19
N GLN A 202 17.01 12.51 -6.99
CA GLN A 202 16.55 13.07 -8.26
C GLN A 202 15.83 14.40 -8.09
N GLN A 203 14.94 14.53 -7.10
CA GLN A 203 14.23 15.79 -6.80
C GLN A 203 15.19 16.90 -6.37
N SER A 204 16.17 16.59 -5.52
CA SER A 204 17.18 17.56 -5.08
C SER A 204 18.01 18.10 -6.26
N LEU A 205 18.42 17.25 -7.19
CA LEU A 205 19.16 17.66 -8.39
C LEU A 205 18.33 18.53 -9.33
N LEU A 206 17.04 18.26 -9.47
CA LEU A 206 16.14 19.09 -10.28
C LEU A 206 15.96 20.48 -9.68
N SER A 207 15.70 20.57 -8.37
CA SER A 207 15.58 21.86 -7.67
C SER A 207 16.85 22.70 -7.74
N GLN A 208 18.03 22.08 -7.63
CA GLN A 208 19.32 22.77 -7.80
C GLN A 208 19.51 23.32 -9.22
N ARG A 209 19.11 22.57 -10.25
CA ARG A 209 19.20 23.01 -11.66
C ARG A 209 18.23 24.15 -11.97
N GLU A 210 17.06 24.17 -11.36
CA GLU A 210 16.10 25.28 -11.49
C GLU A 210 16.65 26.56 -10.85
N ALA A 211 17.16 26.45 -9.62
CA ALA A 211 17.77 27.58 -8.89
C ALA A 211 19.02 28.19 -9.56
N LEU A 212 19.69 27.46 -10.47
CA LEU A 212 20.85 27.96 -11.24
C LEU A 212 20.44 28.62 -12.56
N ARG A 213 19.17 28.60 -12.95
CA ARG A 213 18.63 29.21 -14.17
C ARG A 213 17.95 30.57 -13.94
N ASP A 214 17.63 30.86 -12.69
CA ASP A 214 17.11 32.13 -12.21
C ASP A 214 18.26 33.03 -11.75
#